data_678db8072d7ceda07b3055229965466c
#
_entry.id   678db8072d7ceda07b3055229965466c
#
_cell.length_a   1.000
_cell.length_b   1.000
_cell.length_c   1.000
_cell.angle_alpha   90.00
_cell.angle_beta   90.00
_cell.angle_gamma   90.00
#
_symmetry.space_group_name_H-M   'P 1'
#
loop_
_entity.id
_entity.type
_entity.pdbx_description
1 polymer ?
#
loop_
_entity_poly.entity_id
_entity_poly.type
_entity_poly.pdbx_seq_one_letter_code
_entity_poly.pdbx_strand_id
1 'polypeptide(L)'
;MSITYTGSVGFSQNAEQQEWLDGPGYAYWYNKARELQGDPTVFTSEMVQKMKDGVDGWGNTNWYDKIYGTGTRAHHNISATGGSDRVRFFASIGYLDEKGNIDNYGYNRLNLRSNIDAKLTKSLTFTLGVSGRIEKRDSPRYSANPDDWHNVPQQVIRALPYVPDTYEYDGKTYNVSTPTASSPVAPLASINESGYSKSNYSYIQANFSLKYDAPWLKGLSFKFQGAYDLTYNFSKILSNPYEVMIMNLPTSESTSLTYYKETDASGNSISLSESASRGYTFTTQTSVTYDNKFGKHTVGGMFLAETRENKSNALSATGYGLDFIQLDELNQITNKTGNGAEKFPSIGGYSGHTRVAGFVGRVNYNYDDKYYLEASLRHDGSYLFGGMNKRWVTLPGVSAGWRINNENWFNAPWINNLKLRAGIGKTATSGVSAFQWRNTMGITKNAVIIGGSSQTMMYASVLGNPNLSWAQCLNYNVGVDATMWNGLLGVEFDVFYKYEYDKLATVTGAYAPSRGGYYFSSANVNKSDYKGFDLTLTH
;
A
#
# COMPACT_ATOMS: atom_id res chain seq x y z
N MET A 1 14.11 4.07 -36.87
CA MET A 1 13.97 4.83 -35.61
C MET A 1 12.62 5.53 -35.63
N SER A 2 11.83 5.39 -34.57
CA SER A 2 10.54 6.06 -34.41
C SER A 2 10.56 6.85 -33.10
N ILE A 3 10.07 8.08 -33.15
CA ILE A 3 9.89 8.93 -31.97
C ILE A 3 8.40 9.19 -31.83
N THR A 4 7.88 8.98 -30.63
CA THR A 4 6.47 9.17 -30.33
C THR A 4 6.32 10.11 -29.13
N TYR A 5 5.47 11.10 -29.27
CA TYR A 5 5.01 11.94 -28.19
C TYR A 5 3.55 11.61 -27.84
N THR A 6 3.27 11.48 -26.57
CA THR A 6 1.90 11.31 -26.05
C THR A 6 1.68 12.33 -24.96
N GLY A 7 0.64 13.14 -25.09
CA GLY A 7 0.24 14.13 -24.11
C GLY A 7 -1.23 13.97 -23.76
N SER A 8 -1.56 14.21 -22.49
CA SER A 8 -2.95 14.26 -22.02
C SER A 8 -3.11 15.32 -20.94
N VAL A 9 -4.24 16.01 -20.97
CA VAL A 9 -4.71 16.88 -19.90
C VAL A 9 -6.07 16.38 -19.47
N GLY A 10 -6.29 16.30 -18.17
CA GLY A 10 -7.54 15.83 -17.59
C GLY A 10 -7.94 16.69 -16.39
N PHE A 11 -9.20 16.62 -16.07
CA PHE A 11 -9.79 17.22 -14.88
C PHE A 11 -10.38 16.10 -14.04
N SER A 12 -10.28 16.22 -12.71
CA SER A 12 -10.82 15.25 -11.77
C SER A 12 -11.79 15.93 -10.82
N GLN A 13 -12.95 15.32 -10.65
CA GLN A 13 -13.97 15.70 -9.68
C GLN A 13 -14.50 14.42 -9.03
N ASN A 14 -15.13 14.54 -7.88
CA ASN A 14 -15.80 13.40 -7.27
C ASN A 14 -16.95 12.95 -8.17
N ALA A 15 -17.00 11.66 -8.49
CA ALA A 15 -18.01 11.08 -9.38
C ALA A 15 -19.41 11.09 -8.76
N GLU A 16 -19.49 10.91 -7.45
CA GLU A 16 -20.70 11.01 -6.66
C GLU A 16 -20.49 12.01 -5.55
N GLN A 17 -21.45 12.90 -5.38
CA GLN A 17 -21.49 13.87 -4.31
C GLN A 17 -22.61 13.49 -3.35
N GLN A 18 -22.28 13.33 -2.09
CA GLN A 18 -23.28 13.09 -1.06
C GLN A 18 -24.07 14.37 -0.83
N GLU A 19 -25.39 14.31 -0.87
CA GLU A 19 -26.24 15.42 -0.51
C GLU A 19 -26.24 15.63 1.01
N TRP A 20 -25.90 16.82 1.44
CA TRP A 20 -25.89 17.22 2.82
C TRP A 20 -27.03 18.19 3.10
N LEU A 21 -27.57 18.11 4.32
CA LEU A 21 -28.52 19.11 4.77
C LEU A 21 -27.84 20.47 4.90
N ASP A 22 -28.51 21.52 4.48
CA ASP A 22 -28.13 22.90 4.79
C ASP A 22 -28.42 23.23 6.26
N GLY A 23 -28.02 24.41 6.74
CA GLY A 23 -28.21 24.83 8.13
C GLY A 23 -29.67 24.76 8.59
N PRO A 24 -30.62 25.36 7.85
CA PRO A 24 -32.06 25.25 8.11
C PRO A 24 -32.60 23.83 8.12
N GLY A 25 -32.20 23.00 7.18
CA GLY A 25 -32.59 21.59 7.09
C GLY A 25 -32.05 20.78 8.26
N TYR A 26 -30.81 21.00 8.64
CA TYR A 26 -30.23 20.39 9.83
C TYR A 26 -31.00 20.77 11.11
N ALA A 27 -31.30 22.06 11.30
CA ALA A 27 -32.03 22.56 12.44
C ALA A 27 -33.43 21.93 12.53
N TYR A 28 -34.14 21.81 11.40
CA TYR A 28 -35.44 21.17 11.33
C TYR A 28 -35.39 19.70 11.79
N TRP A 29 -34.50 18.90 11.19
CA TRP A 29 -34.43 17.48 11.51
C TRP A 29 -33.87 17.22 12.90
N TYR A 30 -32.95 18.04 13.38
CA TYR A 30 -32.44 17.97 14.75
C TYR A 30 -33.56 18.22 15.76
N ASN A 31 -34.35 19.31 15.60
CA ASN A 31 -35.50 19.58 16.45
C ASN A 31 -36.51 18.45 16.39
N LYS A 32 -36.77 17.88 15.20
CA LYS A 32 -37.71 16.76 15.04
C LYS A 32 -37.25 15.51 15.79
N ALA A 33 -35.96 15.21 15.76
CA ALA A 33 -35.39 14.10 16.51
C ALA A 33 -35.58 14.31 18.03
N ARG A 34 -35.35 15.53 18.51
CA ARG A 34 -35.55 15.86 19.92
C ARG A 34 -37.01 15.75 20.35
N GLU A 35 -37.93 16.28 19.56
CA GLU A 35 -39.38 16.13 19.83
C GLU A 35 -39.80 14.65 19.95
N LEU A 36 -39.28 13.78 19.06
CA LEU A 36 -39.57 12.35 19.12
C LEU A 36 -39.02 11.66 20.38
N GLN A 37 -37.97 12.23 20.98
CA GLN A 37 -37.39 11.77 22.26
C GLN A 37 -38.09 12.37 23.47
N GLY A 38 -38.98 13.35 23.28
CA GLY A 38 -39.65 14.08 24.36
C GLY A 38 -38.79 15.21 24.94
N ASP A 39 -37.73 15.61 24.24
CA ASP A 39 -36.84 16.68 24.64
C ASP A 39 -37.25 18.03 24.05
N PRO A 40 -36.91 19.18 24.68
CA PRO A 40 -37.14 20.51 24.13
C PRO A 40 -36.39 20.71 22.81
N THR A 41 -36.98 21.47 21.89
CA THR A 41 -36.31 21.93 20.66
C THR A 41 -35.17 22.90 20.97
N VAL A 42 -34.14 22.90 20.14
CA VAL A 42 -32.94 23.75 20.31
C VAL A 42 -33.00 24.97 19.40
N PHE A 43 -33.38 24.75 18.13
CA PHE A 43 -33.35 25.80 17.11
C PHE A 43 -34.73 26.49 17.01
N THR A 44 -34.76 27.80 17.30
CA THR A 44 -35.97 28.61 17.13
C THR A 44 -36.14 29.06 15.65
N SER A 45 -37.34 29.55 15.31
CA SER A 45 -37.58 30.09 13.96
C SER A 45 -36.70 31.31 13.64
N GLU A 46 -36.38 32.11 14.65
CA GLU A 46 -35.44 33.25 14.52
C GLU A 46 -34.02 32.77 14.20
N MET A 47 -33.51 31.76 14.89
CA MET A 47 -32.19 31.17 14.62
C MET A 47 -32.13 30.59 13.20
N VAL A 48 -33.18 29.90 12.77
CA VAL A 48 -33.28 29.35 11.39
C VAL A 48 -33.26 30.48 10.36
N GLN A 49 -33.90 31.60 10.65
CA GLN A 49 -33.86 32.75 9.73
C GLN A 49 -32.46 33.37 9.69
N LYS A 50 -31.78 33.53 10.83
CA LYS A 50 -30.40 34.01 10.90
C LYS A 50 -29.41 33.09 10.15
N MET A 51 -29.60 31.77 10.20
CA MET A 51 -28.84 30.81 9.40
C MET A 51 -29.03 31.08 7.89
N LYS A 52 -30.27 31.29 7.44
CA LYS A 52 -30.54 31.59 6.02
C LYS A 52 -29.88 32.87 5.56
N ASP A 53 -29.88 33.90 6.41
CA ASP A 53 -29.37 35.21 6.11
C ASP A 53 -27.85 35.32 6.33
N GLY A 54 -27.23 34.34 7.03
CA GLY A 54 -25.81 34.33 7.35
C GLY A 54 -25.38 35.50 8.26
N VAL A 55 -26.24 35.87 9.24
CA VAL A 55 -26.03 37.02 10.11
C VAL A 55 -25.89 36.62 11.57
N ASP A 56 -25.41 37.55 12.39
CA ASP A 56 -25.26 37.39 13.85
C ASP A 56 -24.42 36.15 14.25
N GLY A 57 -23.43 35.80 13.43
CA GLY A 57 -22.56 34.66 13.68
C GLY A 57 -23.11 33.31 13.22
N TRP A 58 -24.33 33.26 12.67
CA TRP A 58 -24.86 32.03 12.09
C TRP A 58 -24.37 31.83 10.66
N GLY A 59 -24.14 30.56 10.26
CA GLY A 59 -23.76 30.18 8.91
C GLY A 59 -24.79 29.30 8.23
N ASN A 60 -24.63 29.16 6.93
CA ASN A 60 -25.31 28.15 6.10
C ASN A 60 -24.27 27.59 5.12
N THR A 61 -23.32 26.84 5.66
CA THR A 61 -22.09 26.46 4.96
C THR A 61 -22.23 25.08 4.36
N ASN A 62 -22.14 24.97 3.05
CA ASN A 62 -21.91 23.71 2.37
C ASN A 62 -20.39 23.39 2.43
N TRP A 63 -20.00 22.62 3.42
CA TRP A 63 -18.59 22.27 3.64
C TRP A 63 -18.00 21.45 2.50
N TYR A 64 -18.84 20.66 1.82
CA TYR A 64 -18.38 19.89 0.67
C TYR A 64 -17.93 20.83 -0.47
N ASP A 65 -18.77 21.76 -0.87
CA ASP A 65 -18.48 22.71 -1.96
C ASP A 65 -17.34 23.68 -1.60
N LYS A 66 -17.13 23.94 -0.31
CA LYS A 66 -16.02 24.77 0.18
C LYS A 66 -14.66 24.09 0.06
N ILE A 67 -14.62 22.76 0.17
CA ILE A 67 -13.39 21.99 0.29
C ILE A 67 -13.03 21.27 -1.02
N TYR A 68 -14.04 20.75 -1.72
CA TYR A 68 -13.81 19.98 -2.93
C TYR A 68 -13.99 20.84 -4.18
N GLY A 69 -12.93 20.99 -4.93
CA GLY A 69 -12.90 21.67 -6.21
C GLY A 69 -12.68 20.71 -7.38
N THR A 70 -12.06 21.22 -8.42
CA THR A 70 -11.65 20.47 -9.61
C THR A 70 -10.14 20.30 -9.61
N GLY A 71 -9.69 19.08 -9.52
CA GLY A 71 -8.29 18.73 -9.71
C GLY A 71 -7.88 18.77 -11.18
N THR A 72 -6.59 18.93 -11.43
CA THR A 72 -6.02 18.93 -12.79
C THR A 72 -4.91 17.90 -12.89
N ARG A 73 -4.80 17.29 -14.07
CA ARG A 73 -3.75 16.32 -14.37
C ARG A 73 -3.19 16.58 -15.76
N ALA A 74 -1.89 16.77 -15.87
CA ALA A 74 -1.16 16.87 -17.13
C ALA A 74 -0.11 15.76 -17.21
N HIS A 75 -0.09 15.02 -18.31
CA HIS A 75 0.89 13.96 -18.55
C HIS A 75 1.51 14.13 -19.91
N HIS A 76 2.82 14.11 -19.98
CA HIS A 76 3.62 14.21 -21.19
C HIS A 76 4.62 13.06 -21.22
N ASN A 77 4.69 12.35 -22.33
CA ASN A 77 5.65 11.27 -22.51
C ASN A 77 6.27 11.34 -23.92
N ILE A 78 7.59 11.26 -23.97
CA ILE A 78 8.35 11.13 -25.21
C ILE A 78 9.04 9.77 -25.17
N SER A 79 8.92 9.01 -26.24
CA SER A 79 9.60 7.74 -26.39
C SER A 79 10.26 7.62 -27.74
N ALA A 80 11.38 6.91 -27.78
CA ALA A 80 12.13 6.58 -28.97
C ALA A 80 12.37 5.08 -29.05
N THR A 81 12.09 4.49 -30.20
CA THR A 81 12.38 3.10 -30.52
C THR A 81 13.21 3.00 -31.76
N GLY A 82 14.12 2.05 -31.80
CA GLY A 82 14.93 1.83 -32.97
C GLY A 82 15.79 0.59 -32.85
N GLY A 83 16.55 0.30 -33.91
CA GLY A 83 17.46 -0.81 -33.84
C GLY A 83 17.86 -1.33 -35.24
N SER A 84 18.61 -2.40 -35.20
CA SER A 84 19.02 -3.23 -36.30
C SER A 84 18.71 -4.69 -36.00
N ASP A 85 19.09 -5.61 -36.88
CA ASP A 85 18.96 -7.04 -36.63
C ASP A 85 19.77 -7.53 -35.41
N ARG A 86 20.76 -6.73 -34.98
CA ARG A 86 21.63 -7.08 -33.85
C ARG A 86 21.31 -6.35 -32.59
N VAL A 87 20.83 -5.11 -32.67
CA VAL A 87 20.55 -4.28 -31.47
C VAL A 87 19.18 -3.65 -31.61
N ARG A 88 18.38 -3.74 -30.59
CA ARG A 88 17.10 -3.03 -30.43
C ARG A 88 17.15 -2.19 -29.18
N PHE A 89 16.59 -1.00 -29.25
CA PHE A 89 16.50 -0.14 -28.09
C PHE A 89 15.14 0.53 -27.98
N PHE A 90 14.78 0.82 -26.76
CA PHE A 90 13.67 1.68 -26.36
C PHE A 90 14.19 2.66 -25.32
N ALA A 91 13.81 3.92 -25.42
CA ALA A 91 14.04 4.93 -24.39
C ALA A 91 12.79 5.79 -24.25
N SER A 92 12.44 6.17 -23.02
CA SER A 92 11.34 7.11 -22.79
C SER A 92 11.61 8.01 -21.58
N ILE A 93 11.05 9.22 -21.65
CA ILE A 93 10.94 10.17 -20.57
C ILE A 93 9.48 10.60 -20.46
N GLY A 94 8.92 10.53 -19.24
CA GLY A 94 7.54 10.93 -18.98
C GLY A 94 7.47 11.82 -17.74
N TYR A 95 6.66 12.87 -17.82
CA TYR A 95 6.38 13.78 -16.72
C TYR A 95 4.88 13.84 -16.47
N LEU A 96 4.50 13.70 -15.21
CA LEU A 96 3.13 13.85 -14.72
C LEU A 96 3.11 14.97 -13.69
N ASP A 97 2.16 15.88 -13.83
CA ASP A 97 1.80 16.91 -12.86
C ASP A 97 0.33 16.78 -12.52
N GLU A 98 0.02 16.69 -11.24
CA GLU A 98 -1.34 16.48 -10.75
C GLU A 98 -1.59 17.38 -9.53
N LYS A 99 -2.66 18.17 -9.60
CA LYS A 99 -3.23 18.91 -8.48
C LYS A 99 -4.51 18.21 -8.05
N GLY A 100 -4.64 17.96 -6.75
CA GLY A 100 -5.83 17.35 -6.18
C GLY A 100 -7.08 18.22 -6.33
N ASN A 101 -8.22 17.63 -6.08
CA ASN A 101 -9.49 18.35 -5.98
C ASN A 101 -9.74 18.97 -4.60
N ILE A 102 -8.76 18.89 -3.70
CA ILE A 102 -8.66 19.63 -2.45
C ILE A 102 -7.38 20.46 -2.52
N ASP A 103 -7.43 21.71 -2.05
CA ASP A 103 -6.28 22.60 -2.06
C ASP A 103 -5.08 22.04 -1.27
N ASN A 104 -3.89 22.44 -1.67
CA ASN A 104 -2.61 22.02 -1.09
C ASN A 104 -2.26 20.53 -1.30
N TYR A 105 -3.00 19.78 -2.15
CA TYR A 105 -2.63 18.43 -2.56
C TYR A 105 -1.98 18.47 -3.95
N GLY A 106 -0.72 18.12 -4.02
CA GLY A 106 0.06 18.07 -5.25
C GLY A 106 0.83 16.77 -5.42
N TYR A 107 0.99 16.33 -6.66
CA TYR A 107 1.79 15.18 -7.02
C TYR A 107 2.51 15.40 -8.35
N ASN A 108 3.83 15.26 -8.34
CA ASN A 108 4.64 15.31 -9.55
C ASN A 108 5.45 14.02 -9.70
N ARG A 109 5.59 13.55 -10.92
CA ARG A 109 6.35 12.34 -11.21
C ARG A 109 7.14 12.43 -12.51
N LEU A 110 8.44 12.22 -12.41
CA LEU A 110 9.34 12.01 -13.54
C LEU A 110 9.61 10.51 -13.70
N ASN A 111 9.40 9.96 -14.89
CA ASN A 111 9.72 8.60 -15.24
C ASN A 111 10.81 8.58 -16.32
N LEU A 112 11.79 7.72 -16.16
CA LEU A 112 12.83 7.42 -17.15
C LEU A 112 12.83 5.92 -17.40
N ARG A 113 12.94 5.51 -18.66
CA ARG A 113 13.08 4.10 -19.01
C ARG A 113 13.97 3.92 -20.22
N SER A 114 14.85 2.94 -20.15
CA SER A 114 15.66 2.47 -21.26
C SER A 114 15.74 0.95 -21.27
N ASN A 115 15.54 0.35 -22.44
CA ASN A 115 15.74 -1.08 -22.66
C ASN A 115 16.63 -1.27 -23.87
N ILE A 116 17.57 -2.18 -23.78
CA ILE A 116 18.49 -2.56 -24.85
C ILE A 116 18.53 -4.07 -24.94
N ASP A 117 18.28 -4.61 -26.13
CA ASP A 117 18.50 -6.01 -26.48
C ASP A 117 19.59 -6.08 -27.55
N ALA A 118 20.66 -6.79 -27.26
CA ALA A 118 21.81 -6.92 -28.13
C ALA A 118 22.18 -8.39 -28.38
N LYS A 119 22.17 -8.81 -29.63
CA LYS A 119 22.71 -10.09 -30.06
C LYS A 119 24.23 -9.94 -30.21
N LEU A 120 24.98 -10.32 -29.19
CA LEU A 120 26.43 -10.23 -29.16
C LEU A 120 27.06 -11.22 -30.18
N THR A 121 26.44 -12.40 -30.29
CA THR A 121 26.75 -13.41 -31.32
C THR A 121 25.45 -14.02 -31.84
N LYS A 122 25.54 -15.02 -32.72
CA LYS A 122 24.37 -15.79 -33.18
C LYS A 122 23.70 -16.56 -32.04
N SER A 123 24.44 -16.89 -30.98
CA SER A 123 23.98 -17.71 -29.83
C SER A 123 23.94 -16.96 -28.54
N LEU A 124 24.43 -15.73 -28.44
CA LEU A 124 24.54 -14.99 -27.20
C LEU A 124 23.75 -13.68 -27.29
N THR A 125 22.74 -13.53 -26.44
CA THR A 125 21.90 -12.33 -26.34
C THR A 125 22.11 -11.69 -24.98
N PHE A 126 22.35 -10.37 -24.97
CA PHE A 126 22.41 -9.53 -23.79
C PHE A 126 21.19 -8.61 -23.77
N THR A 127 20.55 -8.49 -22.60
CA THR A 127 19.45 -7.54 -22.37
C THR A 127 19.80 -6.67 -21.17
N LEU A 128 19.59 -5.36 -21.30
CA LEU A 128 19.70 -4.40 -20.22
C LEU A 128 18.44 -3.54 -20.16
N GLY A 129 17.81 -3.49 -19.01
CA GLY A 129 16.71 -2.59 -18.73
C GLY A 129 17.06 -1.69 -17.56
N VAL A 130 16.87 -0.38 -17.70
CA VAL A 130 17.00 0.58 -16.62
C VAL A 130 15.75 1.44 -16.59
N SER A 131 15.14 1.57 -15.42
CA SER A 131 14.02 2.49 -15.20
C SER A 131 14.25 3.31 -13.93
N GLY A 132 13.80 4.56 -13.97
CA GLY A 132 13.85 5.47 -12.84
C GLY A 132 12.52 6.19 -12.67
N ARG A 133 12.15 6.43 -11.41
CA ARG A 133 10.97 7.19 -11.05
C ARG A 133 11.30 8.09 -9.87
N ILE A 134 11.02 9.38 -10.04
CA ILE A 134 11.16 10.39 -8.99
C ILE A 134 9.77 10.99 -8.78
N GLU A 135 9.28 10.93 -7.57
CA GLU A 135 7.97 11.42 -7.16
C GLU A 135 8.12 12.49 -6.08
N LYS A 136 7.31 13.52 -6.18
CA LYS A 136 7.12 14.52 -5.12
C LYS A 136 5.65 14.57 -4.76
N ARG A 137 5.36 14.58 -3.47
CA ARG A 137 4.01 14.73 -2.93
C ARG A 137 4.01 15.85 -1.92
N ASP A 138 3.06 16.73 -2.07
CA ASP A 138 2.76 17.80 -1.14
C ASP A 138 1.32 17.65 -0.67
N SER A 139 1.09 17.83 0.63
CA SER A 139 -0.25 17.76 1.21
C SER A 139 -0.30 18.51 2.54
N PRO A 140 -1.48 18.90 3.03
CA PRO A 140 -1.67 19.34 4.40
C PRO A 140 -1.17 18.29 5.41
N ARG A 141 -0.90 18.70 6.64
CA ARG A 141 -0.35 17.84 7.70
C ARG A 141 -1.18 16.57 7.93
N TYR A 142 -2.49 16.66 7.91
CA TYR A 142 -3.42 15.60 8.29
C TYR A 142 -4.04 14.82 7.12
N SER A 143 -3.35 14.75 6.01
CA SER A 143 -3.90 14.13 4.80
C SER A 143 -3.77 12.61 4.70
N ALA A 144 -2.84 12.01 5.44
CA ALA A 144 -2.31 10.70 5.07
C ALA A 144 -2.90 9.52 5.85
N ASN A 145 -3.51 9.74 7.01
CA ASN A 145 -4.06 8.66 7.82
C ASN A 145 -5.59 8.69 7.80
N PRO A 146 -6.28 7.69 7.21
CA PRO A 146 -7.74 7.65 7.17
C PRO A 146 -8.38 7.51 8.57
N ASP A 147 -7.63 7.04 9.56
CA ASP A 147 -8.09 6.88 10.94
C ASP A 147 -7.85 8.14 11.80
N ASP A 148 -7.19 9.17 11.24
CA ASP A 148 -6.93 10.42 11.92
C ASP A 148 -8.17 11.33 11.87
N TRP A 149 -8.66 11.73 13.03
CA TRP A 149 -9.81 12.64 13.20
C TRP A 149 -9.61 14.00 12.49
N HIS A 150 -8.38 14.38 12.23
CA HIS A 150 -7.99 15.61 11.53
C HIS A 150 -7.90 15.43 10.01
N ASN A 151 -8.10 14.21 9.50
CA ASN A 151 -8.16 13.95 8.07
C ASN A 151 -9.25 14.79 7.42
N VAL A 152 -8.92 15.50 6.34
CA VAL A 152 -9.81 16.47 5.69
C VAL A 152 -11.18 15.89 5.32
N PRO A 153 -11.32 14.71 4.69
CA PRO A 153 -12.62 14.12 4.43
C PRO A 153 -13.46 13.90 5.69
N GLN A 154 -12.87 13.44 6.78
CA GLN A 154 -13.58 13.26 8.05
C GLN A 154 -13.98 14.59 8.68
N GLN A 155 -13.13 15.62 8.56
CA GLN A 155 -13.46 16.97 8.99
C GLN A 155 -14.69 17.50 8.26
N VAL A 156 -14.78 17.31 6.93
CA VAL A 156 -15.93 17.74 6.11
C VAL A 156 -17.22 17.04 6.54
N ILE A 157 -17.17 15.72 6.78
CA ILE A 157 -18.35 14.93 7.20
C ILE A 157 -18.86 15.38 8.59
N ARG A 158 -17.96 15.82 9.46
CA ARG A 158 -18.28 16.19 10.84
C ARG A 158 -18.63 17.67 11.02
N ALA A 159 -18.27 18.51 10.06
CA ALA A 159 -18.56 19.93 10.11
C ALA A 159 -20.07 20.20 9.98
N LEU A 160 -20.61 20.96 10.91
CA LEU A 160 -22.04 21.24 10.95
C LEU A 160 -22.41 22.41 10.02
N PRO A 161 -23.51 22.31 9.25
CA PRO A 161 -23.81 23.27 8.21
C PRO A 161 -24.26 24.64 8.74
N TYR A 162 -24.70 24.74 9.97
CA TYR A 162 -25.11 26.02 10.58
C TYR A 162 -23.94 26.86 11.11
N VAL A 163 -22.72 26.34 11.01
CA VAL A 163 -21.49 27.00 11.45
C VAL A 163 -20.93 27.81 10.28
N PRO A 164 -20.60 29.11 10.46
CA PRO A 164 -19.95 29.90 9.43
C PRO A 164 -18.51 29.38 9.20
N ASP A 165 -17.95 29.65 8.04
CA ASP A 165 -16.57 29.28 7.70
C ASP A 165 -15.55 30.10 8.49
N THR A 166 -15.83 31.40 8.73
CA THR A 166 -14.96 32.31 9.45
C THR A 166 -15.73 33.19 10.43
N TYR A 167 -15.03 33.71 11.43
CA TYR A 167 -15.54 34.65 12.40
C TYR A 167 -14.47 35.70 12.75
N GLU A 168 -14.89 36.97 12.81
CA GLU A 168 -14.01 38.09 13.18
C GLU A 168 -14.02 38.29 14.70
N TYR A 169 -12.85 38.19 15.31
CA TYR A 169 -12.68 38.42 16.73
C TYR A 169 -11.42 39.23 17.00
N ASP A 170 -11.54 40.34 17.72
CA ASP A 170 -10.44 41.24 18.08
C ASP A 170 -9.59 41.68 16.85
N GLY A 171 -10.28 42.03 15.75
CA GLY A 171 -9.66 42.48 14.51
C GLY A 171 -8.90 41.40 13.71
N LYS A 172 -9.06 40.14 14.06
CA LYS A 172 -8.49 38.99 13.34
C LYS A 172 -9.59 38.03 12.91
N THR A 173 -9.47 37.52 11.70
CA THR A 173 -10.36 36.49 11.15
C THR A 173 -9.86 35.08 11.56
N TYR A 174 -10.73 34.29 12.13
CA TYR A 174 -10.47 32.90 12.53
C TYR A 174 -11.36 31.96 11.76
N ASN A 175 -10.88 30.76 11.46
CA ASN A 175 -11.73 29.67 11.04
C ASN A 175 -12.63 29.23 12.20
N VAL A 176 -13.87 28.84 11.89
CA VAL A 176 -14.81 28.40 12.91
C VAL A 176 -14.87 26.88 12.95
N SER A 177 -14.89 26.34 14.15
CA SER A 177 -15.08 24.92 14.42
C SER A 177 -16.48 24.66 14.95
N THR A 178 -16.98 23.48 14.60
CA THR A 178 -18.20 22.96 15.22
C THR A 178 -17.96 22.64 16.70
N PRO A 179 -18.96 22.81 17.58
CA PRO A 179 -18.85 22.41 18.96
C PRO A 179 -18.73 20.88 19.06
N THR A 180 -17.56 20.39 19.44
CA THR A 180 -17.32 18.95 19.68
C THR A 180 -16.62 18.77 21.01
N ALA A 181 -16.89 17.63 21.66
CA ALA A 181 -16.37 17.36 23.01
C ALA A 181 -14.86 17.05 23.05
N SER A 182 -14.17 16.83 21.94
CA SER A 182 -12.83 16.25 21.98
C SER A 182 -11.77 16.86 21.03
N SER A 183 -12.18 17.54 19.98
CA SER A 183 -11.22 18.17 19.03
C SER A 183 -11.95 19.12 18.09
N PRO A 184 -11.35 20.28 17.75
CA PRO A 184 -11.90 21.18 16.77
C PRO A 184 -12.17 20.51 15.43
N VAL A 185 -13.31 20.83 14.81
CA VAL A 185 -13.66 20.39 13.45
C VAL A 185 -13.71 21.63 12.56
N ALA A 186 -12.58 21.95 11.95
CA ALA A 186 -12.40 23.14 11.12
C ALA A 186 -11.67 22.74 9.83
N PRO A 187 -12.38 22.27 8.78
CA PRO A 187 -11.78 21.74 7.56
C PRO A 187 -10.80 22.73 6.88
N LEU A 188 -11.16 24.01 6.79
CA LEU A 188 -10.32 25.04 6.18
C LEU A 188 -9.03 25.28 6.96
N ALA A 189 -9.10 25.34 8.30
CA ALA A 189 -7.91 25.48 9.14
C ALA A 189 -7.01 24.26 9.01
N SER A 190 -7.60 23.06 8.97
CA SER A 190 -6.87 21.80 8.77
C SER A 190 -6.08 21.78 7.46
N ILE A 191 -6.62 22.35 6.37
CA ILE A 191 -5.97 22.42 5.07
C ILE A 191 -4.89 23.51 5.03
N ASN A 192 -5.16 24.70 5.60
CA ASN A 192 -4.36 25.88 5.37
C ASN A 192 -3.37 26.20 6.51
N GLU A 193 -3.67 25.77 7.73
CA GLU A 193 -2.94 26.21 8.92
C GLU A 193 -2.24 25.07 9.68
N SER A 194 -2.62 23.81 9.45
CA SER A 194 -2.07 22.66 10.19
C SER A 194 -0.59 22.35 9.90
N GLY A 195 0.00 23.02 8.92
CA GLY A 195 1.33 22.72 8.41
C GLY A 195 1.28 21.89 7.13
N TYR A 196 2.31 21.10 6.88
CA TYR A 196 2.43 20.34 5.64
C TYR A 196 3.06 18.94 5.85
N SER A 197 2.85 18.09 4.87
CA SER A 197 3.55 16.82 4.70
C SER A 197 4.11 16.77 3.27
N LYS A 198 5.44 16.74 3.13
CA LYS A 198 6.17 16.68 1.86
C LYS A 198 6.97 15.39 1.80
N SER A 199 6.91 14.69 0.68
CA SER A 199 7.74 13.52 0.46
C SER A 199 8.35 13.48 -0.92
N ASN A 200 9.62 13.04 -0.99
CA ASN A 200 10.37 12.79 -2.20
C ASN A 200 10.72 11.29 -2.24
N TYR A 201 10.14 10.57 -3.19
CA TYR A 201 10.39 9.16 -3.38
C TYR A 201 11.12 8.93 -4.69
N SER A 202 12.23 8.20 -4.65
CA SER A 202 12.99 7.79 -5.82
C SER A 202 13.07 6.27 -5.88
N TYR A 203 12.82 5.74 -7.04
CA TYR A 203 12.93 4.32 -7.35
C TYR A 203 13.76 4.14 -8.61
N ILE A 204 14.80 3.33 -8.53
CA ILE A 204 15.67 2.97 -9.65
C ILE A 204 15.68 1.46 -9.75
N GLN A 205 15.39 0.94 -10.92
CA GLN A 205 15.46 -0.47 -11.24
C GLN A 205 16.42 -0.68 -12.38
N ALA A 206 17.37 -1.57 -12.19
CA ALA A 206 18.27 -2.06 -13.24
C ALA A 206 18.15 -3.58 -13.32
N ASN A 207 17.88 -4.08 -14.49
CA ASN A 207 17.88 -5.51 -14.78
C ASN A 207 18.79 -5.81 -15.96
N PHE A 208 19.51 -6.89 -15.87
CA PHE A 208 20.32 -7.39 -16.98
C PHE A 208 20.16 -8.89 -17.13
N SER A 209 20.29 -9.38 -18.33
CA SER A 209 20.33 -10.82 -18.58
C SER A 209 21.30 -11.17 -19.71
N LEU A 210 21.88 -12.34 -19.57
CA LEU A 210 22.72 -12.95 -20.59
C LEU A 210 22.13 -14.33 -20.91
N LYS A 211 21.68 -14.50 -22.13
CA LYS A 211 21.11 -15.76 -22.64
C LYS A 211 22.03 -16.35 -23.69
N TYR A 212 22.39 -17.62 -23.48
CA TYR A 212 23.17 -18.41 -24.42
C TYR A 212 22.33 -19.57 -24.94
N ASP A 213 22.03 -19.56 -26.24
CA ASP A 213 21.36 -20.66 -26.96
C ASP A 213 22.43 -21.61 -27.48
N ALA A 214 22.47 -22.84 -26.98
CA ALA A 214 23.52 -23.82 -27.30
C ALA A 214 23.45 -24.30 -28.77
N PRO A 215 24.40 -23.97 -29.64
CA PRO A 215 24.32 -24.33 -31.06
C PRO A 215 24.49 -25.83 -31.30
N TRP A 216 25.09 -26.55 -30.34
CA TRP A 216 25.37 -27.99 -30.42
C TRP A 216 24.17 -28.84 -29.94
N LEU A 217 23.14 -28.26 -29.25
CA LEU A 217 21.93 -28.96 -28.86
C LEU A 217 20.71 -28.06 -29.05
N LYS A 218 19.97 -28.29 -30.11
CA LYS A 218 18.78 -27.53 -30.44
C LYS A 218 17.77 -27.58 -29.28
N GLY A 219 17.31 -26.40 -28.84
CA GLY A 219 16.36 -26.26 -27.75
C GLY A 219 16.97 -26.06 -26.37
N LEU A 220 18.29 -26.22 -26.20
CA LEU A 220 18.98 -25.97 -24.93
C LEU A 220 19.39 -24.51 -24.83
N SER A 221 19.04 -23.86 -23.73
CA SER A 221 19.52 -22.51 -23.43
C SER A 221 19.90 -22.36 -21.95
N PHE A 222 20.87 -21.49 -21.72
CA PHE A 222 21.33 -21.05 -20.40
C PHE A 222 21.04 -19.57 -20.26
N LYS A 223 20.48 -19.15 -19.13
CA LYS A 223 20.23 -17.73 -18.87
C LYS A 223 20.69 -17.39 -17.46
N PHE A 224 21.49 -16.33 -17.38
CA PHE A 224 21.77 -15.63 -16.14
C PHE A 224 21.06 -14.28 -16.17
N GLN A 225 20.41 -13.91 -15.05
CA GLN A 225 19.68 -12.66 -14.92
C GLN A 225 19.95 -12.07 -13.54
N GLY A 226 20.18 -10.75 -13.50
CA GLY A 226 20.27 -9.98 -12.28
C GLY A 226 19.31 -8.80 -12.31
N ALA A 227 18.71 -8.49 -11.19
CA ALA A 227 17.89 -7.29 -11.00
C ALA A 227 18.29 -6.59 -9.71
N TYR A 228 18.45 -5.27 -9.79
CA TYR A 228 18.77 -4.41 -8.66
C TYR A 228 17.75 -3.29 -8.58
N ASP A 229 16.95 -3.31 -7.53
CA ASP A 229 15.91 -2.34 -7.24
C ASP A 229 16.35 -1.48 -6.06
N LEU A 230 16.55 -0.19 -6.29
CA LEU A 230 16.95 0.79 -5.29
C LEU A 230 15.77 1.71 -4.98
N THR A 231 15.50 1.91 -3.69
CA THR A 231 14.50 2.87 -3.20
C THR A 231 15.17 3.89 -2.29
N TYR A 232 14.74 5.13 -2.41
CA TYR A 232 15.08 6.20 -1.50
C TYR A 232 13.82 7.03 -1.24
N ASN A 233 13.55 7.31 0.02
CA ASN A 233 12.45 8.17 0.43
C ASN A 233 12.96 9.20 1.45
N PHE A 234 12.60 10.45 1.24
CA PHE A 234 12.77 11.53 2.21
C PHE A 234 11.41 12.18 2.46
N SER A 235 11.05 12.33 3.73
CA SER A 235 9.80 12.97 4.13
C SER A 235 10.09 14.04 5.17
N LYS A 236 9.43 15.19 5.00
CA LYS A 236 9.48 16.33 5.91
C LYS A 236 8.04 16.72 6.27
N ILE A 237 7.74 16.73 7.56
CA ILE A 237 6.41 17.00 8.09
C ILE A 237 6.52 18.10 9.12
N LEU A 238 5.87 19.21 8.84
CA LEU A 238 5.67 20.30 9.78
C LEU A 238 4.26 20.17 10.36
N SER A 239 4.14 20.10 11.66
CA SER A 239 2.86 20.15 12.38
C SER A 239 2.78 21.50 13.08
N ASN A 240 1.79 22.28 12.70
CA ASN A 240 1.54 23.60 13.25
C ASN A 240 0.19 23.60 13.97
N PRO A 241 0.15 23.82 15.29
CA PRO A 241 -1.10 24.05 16.00
C PRO A 241 -1.75 25.34 15.49
N TYR A 242 -3.04 25.27 15.24
CA TYR A 242 -3.80 26.42 14.77
C TYR A 242 -4.92 26.80 15.74
N GLU A 243 -5.28 28.08 15.74
CA GLU A 243 -6.34 28.63 16.57
C GLU A 243 -7.64 28.70 15.78
N VAL A 244 -8.73 28.28 16.41
CA VAL A 244 -10.08 28.36 15.86
C VAL A 244 -11.04 29.00 16.85
N MET A 245 -12.13 29.52 16.33
CA MET A 245 -13.26 29.94 17.17
C MET A 245 -14.26 28.79 17.28
N ILE A 246 -14.58 28.38 18.50
CA ILE A 246 -15.62 27.37 18.75
C ILE A 246 -16.95 28.10 18.92
N MET A 247 -17.93 27.71 18.09
CA MET A 247 -19.29 28.21 18.17
C MET A 247 -20.08 27.45 19.21
N ASN A 248 -20.61 28.12 20.23
CA ASN A 248 -21.53 27.54 21.21
C ASN A 248 -22.95 27.97 20.92
N LEU A 249 -23.86 26.98 20.82
CA LEU A 249 -25.28 27.24 20.70
C LEU A 249 -25.85 27.89 21.97
N PRO A 250 -26.90 28.70 21.86
CA PRO A 250 -27.65 29.18 23.00
C PRO A 250 -28.15 28.02 23.87
N THR A 251 -28.15 28.23 25.19
CA THR A 251 -28.65 27.27 26.16
C THR A 251 -29.81 27.88 26.95
N SER A 252 -30.41 27.12 27.84
CA SER A 252 -31.43 27.65 28.78
C SER A 252 -30.89 28.76 29.70
N GLU A 253 -29.56 28.80 29.90
CA GLU A 253 -28.88 29.78 30.75
C GLU A 253 -28.33 30.96 29.98
N SER A 254 -28.02 30.78 28.68
CA SER A 254 -27.50 31.82 27.79
C SER A 254 -28.32 31.85 26.51
N THR A 255 -29.10 32.91 26.31
CA THR A 255 -29.96 33.12 25.12
C THR A 255 -29.19 33.60 23.88
N SER A 256 -27.90 33.88 24.05
CA SER A 256 -27.04 34.38 22.96
C SER A 256 -26.07 33.32 22.43
N LEU A 257 -25.83 33.37 21.14
CA LEU A 257 -24.74 32.64 20.53
C LEU A 257 -23.40 33.18 21.05
N THR A 258 -22.51 32.31 21.45
CA THR A 258 -21.20 32.71 21.98
C THR A 258 -20.07 31.99 21.25
N TYR A 259 -18.91 32.64 21.21
CA TYR A 259 -17.69 32.11 20.63
C TYR A 259 -16.58 32.14 21.66
N TYR A 260 -15.74 31.10 21.66
CA TYR A 260 -14.48 31.12 22.41
C TYR A 260 -13.34 30.58 21.54
N LYS A 261 -12.15 31.09 21.80
CA LYS A 261 -10.96 30.67 21.09
C LYS A 261 -10.38 29.40 21.67
N GLU A 262 -10.04 28.46 20.81
CA GLU A 262 -9.37 27.22 21.18
C GLU A 262 -8.22 26.93 20.22
N THR A 263 -7.15 26.34 20.75
CA THR A 263 -6.04 25.84 19.94
C THR A 263 -6.24 24.35 19.67
N ASP A 264 -6.03 23.94 18.44
CA ASP A 264 -6.08 22.52 18.07
C ASP A 264 -5.22 21.67 19.03
N ALA A 265 -5.88 20.74 19.71
CA ALA A 265 -5.31 19.95 20.80
C ALA A 265 -4.28 18.88 20.37
N SER A 266 -4.00 18.73 19.08
CA SER A 266 -3.01 17.76 18.59
C SER A 266 -1.57 18.02 19.05
N GLY A 267 -1.40 18.94 19.92
CA GLY A 267 -0.20 19.28 20.65
C GLY A 267 0.05 20.79 20.64
N ASN A 268 0.09 21.40 21.79
CA ASN A 268 0.40 22.81 22.02
C ASN A 268 1.81 23.21 21.52
N SER A 269 2.36 22.51 20.51
CA SER A 269 3.74 22.71 20.08
C SER A 269 3.89 22.48 18.59
N ILE A 270 4.47 23.45 17.91
CA ILE A 270 5.00 23.22 16.57
C ILE A 270 5.98 22.05 16.64
N SER A 271 5.87 21.12 15.72
CA SER A 271 6.84 20.03 15.59
C SER A 271 7.27 19.84 14.13
N LEU A 272 8.57 19.57 13.97
CA LEU A 272 9.17 19.26 12.68
C LEU A 272 9.71 17.85 12.73
N SER A 273 9.26 17.02 11.79
CA SER A 273 9.72 15.65 11.64
C SER A 273 10.37 15.45 10.28
N GLU A 274 11.58 14.92 10.27
CA GLU A 274 12.24 14.50 9.05
C GLU A 274 12.58 13.02 9.13
N SER A 275 12.38 12.32 8.01
CA SER A 275 12.76 10.92 7.90
C SER A 275 13.39 10.64 6.55
N ALA A 276 14.46 9.83 6.58
CA ALA A 276 15.12 9.33 5.39
C ALA A 276 15.16 7.81 5.45
N SER A 277 14.77 7.16 4.38
CA SER A 277 14.91 5.72 4.24
C SER A 277 15.49 5.36 2.88
N ARG A 278 16.34 4.36 2.87
CA ARG A 278 16.87 3.75 1.64
C ARG A 278 16.80 2.24 1.76
N GLY A 279 16.54 1.60 0.64
CA GLY A 279 16.57 0.15 0.57
C GLY A 279 16.99 -0.33 -0.80
N TYR A 280 17.48 -1.56 -0.88
CA TYR A 280 17.64 -2.24 -2.14
C TYR A 280 17.17 -3.68 -2.07
N THR A 281 16.72 -4.17 -3.22
CA THR A 281 16.50 -5.59 -3.46
C THR A 281 17.40 -6.03 -4.59
N PHE A 282 18.24 -7.03 -4.34
CA PHE A 282 19.07 -7.66 -5.35
C PHE A 282 18.59 -9.09 -5.59
N THR A 283 18.18 -9.37 -6.82
CA THR A 283 17.69 -10.70 -7.24
C THR A 283 18.63 -11.25 -8.29
N THR A 284 19.06 -12.51 -8.12
CA THR A 284 19.77 -13.25 -9.17
C THR A 284 19.02 -14.51 -9.53
N GLN A 285 19.01 -14.83 -10.80
CA GLN A 285 18.42 -16.06 -11.32
C GLN A 285 19.38 -16.68 -12.34
N THR A 286 19.62 -17.97 -12.20
CA THR A 286 20.35 -18.77 -13.19
C THR A 286 19.44 -19.91 -13.61
N SER A 287 19.20 -20.06 -14.90
CA SER A 287 18.33 -21.10 -15.43
C SER A 287 18.95 -21.84 -16.59
N VAL A 288 18.58 -23.09 -16.68
CA VAL A 288 18.80 -23.96 -17.83
C VAL A 288 17.43 -24.41 -18.32
N THR A 289 17.16 -24.21 -19.62
CA THR A 289 15.91 -24.63 -20.23
C THR A 289 16.20 -25.49 -21.45
N TYR A 290 15.37 -26.49 -21.66
CA TYR A 290 15.37 -27.33 -22.82
C TYR A 290 13.96 -27.48 -23.38
N ASP A 291 13.75 -27.12 -24.64
CA ASP A 291 12.46 -27.21 -25.32
C ASP A 291 12.69 -27.80 -26.72
N ASN A 292 12.06 -28.93 -27.02
CA ASN A 292 12.18 -29.57 -28.32
C ASN A 292 10.92 -30.36 -28.70
N LYS A 293 10.75 -30.56 -30.00
CA LYS A 293 9.66 -31.33 -30.58
C LYS A 293 10.21 -32.51 -31.38
N PHE A 294 9.77 -33.72 -31.05
CA PHE A 294 10.15 -34.99 -31.67
C PHE A 294 8.89 -35.67 -32.26
N GLY A 295 8.61 -35.41 -33.53
CA GLY A 295 7.38 -35.87 -34.16
C GLY A 295 6.14 -35.30 -33.44
N LYS A 296 5.36 -36.21 -32.79
CA LYS A 296 4.18 -35.85 -32.01
C LYS A 296 4.46 -35.47 -30.54
N HIS A 297 5.71 -35.66 -30.09
CA HIS A 297 6.12 -35.41 -28.72
C HIS A 297 6.77 -34.03 -28.58
N THR A 298 6.23 -33.14 -27.76
CA THR A 298 6.86 -31.89 -27.35
C THR A 298 7.28 -32.04 -25.90
N VAL A 299 8.55 -31.83 -25.61
CA VAL A 299 9.15 -31.92 -24.28
C VAL A 299 9.79 -30.60 -23.92
N GLY A 300 9.45 -30.10 -22.74
CA GLY A 300 10.11 -28.93 -22.15
C GLY A 300 10.63 -29.28 -20.76
N GLY A 301 11.74 -28.67 -20.38
CA GLY A 301 12.32 -28.79 -19.06
C GLY A 301 12.99 -27.51 -18.62
N MET A 302 12.94 -27.20 -17.34
CA MET A 302 13.62 -26.04 -16.76
C MET A 302 14.17 -26.40 -15.39
N PHE A 303 15.39 -25.97 -15.14
CA PHE A 303 15.94 -25.83 -13.81
C PHE A 303 16.32 -24.38 -13.59
N LEU A 304 15.93 -23.83 -12.43
CA LEU A 304 16.21 -22.43 -12.05
C LEU A 304 16.69 -22.39 -10.58
N ALA A 305 17.75 -21.66 -10.34
CA ALA A 305 18.20 -21.24 -9.01
C ALA A 305 18.01 -19.74 -8.87
N GLU A 306 17.38 -19.31 -7.79
CA GLU A 306 17.09 -17.91 -7.47
C GLU A 306 17.65 -17.54 -6.10
N THR A 307 18.20 -16.34 -6.00
CA THR A 307 18.48 -15.71 -4.71
C THR A 307 17.92 -14.30 -4.69
N ARG A 308 17.43 -13.89 -3.52
CA ARG A 308 16.98 -12.51 -3.30
C ARG A 308 17.50 -12.01 -1.96
N GLU A 309 18.14 -10.87 -2.01
CA GLU A 309 18.60 -10.12 -0.83
C GLU A 309 17.89 -8.78 -0.79
N ASN A 310 17.34 -8.44 0.38
CA ASN A 310 16.76 -7.12 0.64
C ASN A 310 17.49 -6.50 1.82
N LYS A 311 17.92 -5.24 1.66
CA LYS A 311 18.46 -4.43 2.76
C LYS A 311 17.71 -3.10 2.82
N SER A 312 17.46 -2.63 4.03
CA SER A 312 16.83 -1.33 4.27
C SER A 312 17.47 -0.66 5.48
N ASN A 313 17.54 0.66 5.43
CA ASN A 313 17.95 1.52 6.54
C ASN A 313 16.97 2.70 6.61
N ALA A 314 16.60 3.09 7.79
CA ALA A 314 15.82 4.28 8.03
C ALA A 314 16.39 5.08 9.19
N LEU A 315 16.25 6.39 9.10
CA LEU A 315 16.58 7.38 10.11
C LEU A 315 15.39 8.35 10.20
N SER A 316 15.04 8.75 11.40
CA SER A 316 14.03 9.78 11.64
C SER A 316 14.42 10.64 12.83
N ALA A 317 14.04 11.91 12.76
CA ALA A 317 14.14 12.84 13.87
C ALA A 317 12.87 13.71 13.91
N THR A 318 12.35 13.94 15.12
CA THR A 318 11.24 14.86 15.36
C THR A 318 11.66 15.83 16.45
N GLY A 319 11.65 17.11 16.14
CA GLY A 319 11.94 18.19 17.07
C GLY A 319 10.68 19.01 17.38
N TYR A 320 10.73 19.77 18.46
CA TYR A 320 9.60 20.54 18.99
C TYR A 320 10.00 22.00 19.23
N GLY A 321 9.07 22.89 18.93
CA GLY A 321 9.26 24.34 19.03
C GLY A 321 10.07 24.92 17.88
N LEU A 322 9.53 25.92 17.23
CA LEU A 322 10.19 26.76 16.23
C LEU A 322 9.80 28.21 16.53
N ASP A 323 10.78 29.09 16.65
CA ASP A 323 10.50 30.51 16.84
C ASP A 323 10.00 31.16 15.55
N PHE A 324 10.49 30.67 14.41
CA PHE A 324 10.10 31.11 13.07
C PHE A 324 9.74 29.92 12.19
N ILE A 325 8.45 29.80 11.86
CA ILE A 325 7.94 28.67 11.06
C ILE A 325 8.52 28.63 9.64
N GLN A 326 9.01 29.79 9.13
CA GLN A 326 9.66 29.90 7.82
C GLN A 326 11.07 29.28 7.81
N LEU A 327 11.67 29.10 9.00
CA LEU A 327 12.97 28.45 9.18
C LEU A 327 12.76 27.01 9.66
N ASP A 328 12.05 26.23 8.86
CA ASP A 328 11.63 24.87 9.17
C ASP A 328 12.75 23.84 9.03
N GLU A 329 13.86 24.04 9.74
CA GLU A 329 15.01 23.14 9.78
C GLU A 329 15.20 22.53 11.18
N LEU A 330 15.62 21.26 11.26
CA LEU A 330 15.80 20.57 12.54
C LEU A 330 16.83 21.24 13.47
N ASN A 331 17.77 22.00 12.95
CA ASN A 331 18.73 22.75 13.75
C ASN A 331 18.15 24.06 14.33
N GLN A 332 16.93 24.44 13.96
CA GLN A 332 16.21 25.62 14.47
C GLN A 332 15.20 25.27 15.57
N ILE A 333 15.06 24.00 15.93
CA ILE A 333 14.16 23.57 17.00
C ILE A 333 14.64 24.10 18.36
N THR A 334 13.71 24.57 19.16
CA THR A 334 14.00 25.18 20.47
C THR A 334 13.88 24.21 21.63
N ASN A 335 13.39 22.98 21.40
CA ASN A 335 13.07 21.95 22.41
C ASN A 335 12.01 22.41 23.43
N LYS A 336 11.13 23.31 23.04
CA LYS A 336 10.07 23.85 23.90
C LYS A 336 8.70 23.55 23.30
N THR A 337 7.76 23.30 24.17
CA THR A 337 6.34 23.25 23.83
C THR A 337 5.74 24.66 23.81
N GLY A 338 4.53 24.81 23.25
CA GLY A 338 3.85 26.11 23.18
C GLY A 338 3.60 26.75 24.57
N ASN A 339 3.55 25.96 25.64
CA ASN A 339 3.47 26.43 27.02
C ASN A 339 4.85 26.60 27.70
N GLY A 340 5.94 26.52 26.96
CA GLY A 340 7.31 26.72 27.43
C GLY A 340 7.96 25.53 28.12
N ALA A 341 7.27 24.38 28.26
CA ALA A 341 7.85 23.20 28.86
C ALA A 341 8.92 22.58 27.94
N GLU A 342 9.98 22.02 28.50
CA GLU A 342 11.00 21.32 27.74
C GLU A 342 10.47 20.01 27.14
N LYS A 343 10.76 19.78 25.87
CA LYS A 343 10.44 18.54 25.17
C LYS A 343 11.58 18.14 24.22
N PHE A 344 12.34 17.14 24.62
CA PHE A 344 13.50 16.68 23.86
C PHE A 344 13.10 16.04 22.52
N PRO A 345 13.96 16.17 21.48
CA PRO A 345 13.75 15.53 20.20
C PRO A 345 13.62 14.01 20.32
N SER A 346 12.75 13.45 19.51
CA SER A 346 12.68 12.01 19.30
C SER A 346 13.55 11.62 18.11
N ILE A 347 14.47 10.68 18.32
CA ILE A 347 15.36 10.17 17.28
C ILE A 347 15.12 8.68 17.14
N GLY A 348 14.91 8.23 15.91
CA GLY A 348 14.68 6.83 15.57
C GLY A 348 15.53 6.37 14.40
N GLY A 349 15.68 5.06 14.29
CA GLY A 349 16.36 4.46 13.15
C GLY A 349 16.37 2.94 13.27
N TYR A 350 16.41 2.28 12.11
CA TYR A 350 16.53 0.83 12.06
C TYR A 350 17.25 0.38 10.80
N SER A 351 17.74 -0.86 10.85
CA SER A 351 18.29 -1.57 9.69
C SER A 351 17.58 -2.90 9.53
N GLY A 352 17.16 -3.19 8.31
CA GLY A 352 16.54 -4.46 7.94
C GLY A 352 17.43 -5.22 6.94
N HIS A 353 17.48 -6.55 7.06
CA HIS A 353 18.19 -7.42 6.12
C HIS A 353 17.46 -8.74 5.99
N THR A 354 17.03 -9.08 4.76
CA THR A 354 16.35 -10.33 4.48
C THR A 354 17.01 -11.07 3.32
N ARG A 355 17.01 -12.40 3.38
CA ARG A 355 17.51 -13.27 2.32
C ARG A 355 16.59 -14.46 2.12
N VAL A 356 16.35 -14.78 0.85
CA VAL A 356 15.65 -15.99 0.44
C VAL A 356 16.42 -16.65 -0.71
N ALA A 357 16.33 -17.96 -0.81
CA ALA A 357 16.88 -18.72 -1.92
C ALA A 357 15.86 -19.79 -2.33
N GLY A 358 15.81 -20.10 -3.61
CA GLY A 358 14.91 -21.10 -4.13
C GLY A 358 15.48 -21.84 -5.33
N PHE A 359 15.08 -23.09 -5.45
CA PHE A 359 15.38 -23.94 -6.60
C PHE A 359 14.07 -24.40 -7.22
N VAL A 360 13.97 -24.36 -8.54
CA VAL A 360 12.78 -24.77 -9.29
C VAL A 360 13.17 -25.77 -10.36
N GLY A 361 12.55 -26.93 -10.35
CA GLY A 361 12.54 -27.88 -11.45
C GLY A 361 11.15 -27.95 -12.07
N ARG A 362 11.04 -27.91 -13.40
CA ARG A 362 9.78 -28.08 -14.11
C ARG A 362 10.00 -28.92 -15.37
N VAL A 363 9.09 -29.83 -15.62
CA VAL A 363 9.01 -30.63 -16.82
C VAL A 363 7.60 -30.53 -17.39
N ASN A 364 7.50 -30.25 -18.67
CA ASN A 364 6.24 -30.23 -19.40
C ASN A 364 6.33 -31.15 -20.62
N TYR A 365 5.25 -31.88 -20.85
CA TYR A 365 5.11 -32.81 -21.94
C TYR A 365 3.77 -32.64 -22.65
N ASN A 366 3.81 -32.62 -23.97
CA ASN A 366 2.61 -32.58 -24.80
C ASN A 366 2.73 -33.66 -25.89
N TYR A 367 1.70 -34.46 -26.02
CA TYR A 367 1.60 -35.46 -27.07
C TYR A 367 0.49 -35.08 -28.06
N ASP A 368 0.88 -34.80 -29.29
CA ASP A 368 0.00 -34.58 -30.47
C ASP A 368 -1.06 -33.48 -30.24
N ASP A 369 -0.76 -32.51 -29.40
CA ASP A 369 -1.69 -31.46 -28.94
C ASP A 369 -2.99 -32.02 -28.34
N LYS A 370 -2.96 -33.27 -27.83
CA LYS A 370 -4.06 -33.96 -27.18
C LYS A 370 -3.88 -34.06 -25.67
N TYR A 371 -2.71 -34.53 -25.24
CA TYR A 371 -2.41 -34.81 -23.82
C TYR A 371 -1.30 -33.93 -23.34
N TYR A 372 -1.56 -33.21 -22.27
CA TYR A 372 -0.64 -32.30 -21.63
C TYR A 372 -0.35 -32.76 -20.21
N LEU A 373 0.90 -32.76 -19.83
CA LEU A 373 1.35 -33.05 -18.48
C LEU A 373 2.40 -32.05 -18.08
N GLU A 374 2.26 -31.43 -16.90
CA GLU A 374 3.29 -30.62 -16.27
C GLU A 374 3.55 -31.15 -14.86
N ALA A 375 4.82 -31.24 -14.50
CA ALA A 375 5.26 -31.50 -13.13
C ALA A 375 6.29 -30.42 -12.73
N SER A 376 6.13 -29.88 -11.54
CA SER A 376 7.03 -28.88 -10.97
C SER A 376 7.39 -29.22 -9.54
N LEU A 377 8.60 -28.84 -9.15
CA LEU A 377 9.09 -28.95 -7.79
C LEU A 377 9.82 -27.67 -7.45
N ARG A 378 9.37 -26.96 -6.43
CA ARG A 378 10.05 -25.79 -5.90
C ARG A 378 10.53 -26.07 -4.48
N HIS A 379 11.76 -25.67 -4.16
CA HIS A 379 12.38 -25.81 -2.85
C HIS A 379 12.89 -24.45 -2.40
N ASP A 380 12.20 -23.83 -1.44
CA ASP A 380 12.43 -22.47 -0.99
C ASP A 380 12.95 -22.41 0.42
N GLY A 381 13.96 -21.57 0.65
CA GLY A 381 14.57 -21.31 1.95
C GLY A 381 14.45 -19.84 2.33
N SER A 382 14.07 -19.57 3.59
CA SER A 382 14.01 -18.23 4.16
C SER A 382 14.74 -18.15 5.49
N TYR A 383 15.52 -17.09 5.68
CA TYR A 383 16.20 -16.82 6.95
C TYR A 383 15.23 -16.49 8.11
N LEU A 384 13.96 -16.19 7.78
CA LEU A 384 12.91 -15.89 8.76
C LEU A 384 12.64 -17.04 9.73
N PHE A 385 13.01 -18.27 9.35
CA PHE A 385 12.82 -19.46 10.15
C PHE A 385 14.14 -20.00 10.72
N GLY A 386 14.08 -20.53 11.94
CA GLY A 386 15.20 -21.14 12.61
C GLY A 386 15.40 -22.60 12.22
N GLY A 387 16.65 -23.07 12.31
CA GLY A 387 16.98 -24.47 12.05
C GLY A 387 16.88 -24.89 10.58
N MET A 388 17.68 -25.88 10.17
CA MET A 388 17.70 -26.34 8.77
C MET A 388 16.34 -26.89 8.33
N ASN A 389 15.69 -27.72 9.16
CA ASN A 389 14.44 -28.41 8.81
C ASN A 389 13.19 -27.50 8.77
N LYS A 390 13.25 -26.29 9.35
CA LYS A 390 12.13 -25.33 9.35
C LYS A 390 12.33 -24.22 8.34
N ARG A 391 13.58 -23.98 7.95
CA ARG A 391 13.98 -22.93 7.01
C ARG A 391 13.53 -23.22 5.58
N TRP A 392 13.53 -24.50 5.17
CA TRP A 392 13.25 -24.93 3.82
C TRP A 392 11.86 -25.56 3.73
N VAL A 393 11.18 -25.31 2.60
CA VAL A 393 9.90 -25.92 2.26
C VAL A 393 9.94 -26.47 0.83
N THR A 394 9.34 -27.63 0.62
CA THR A 394 9.23 -28.25 -0.70
C THR A 394 7.79 -28.18 -1.19
N LEU A 395 7.63 -27.69 -2.40
CA LEU A 395 6.37 -27.31 -3.01
C LEU A 395 6.20 -28.06 -4.35
N PRO A 396 5.69 -29.29 -4.34
CA PRO A 396 5.37 -30.03 -5.56
C PRO A 396 4.09 -29.52 -6.21
N GLY A 397 4.05 -29.61 -7.54
CA GLY A 397 2.85 -29.35 -8.33
C GLY A 397 2.80 -30.30 -9.53
N VAL A 398 1.61 -30.78 -9.85
CA VAL A 398 1.34 -31.62 -11.05
C VAL A 398 0.04 -31.14 -11.67
N SER A 399 0.01 -31.01 -12.98
CA SER A 399 -1.21 -30.72 -13.74
C SER A 399 -1.27 -31.59 -15.01
N ALA A 400 -2.48 -31.96 -15.40
CA ALA A 400 -2.77 -32.68 -16.61
C ALA A 400 -3.90 -32.00 -17.39
N GLY A 401 -3.83 -32.08 -18.72
CA GLY A 401 -4.86 -31.59 -19.62
C GLY A 401 -5.13 -32.58 -20.75
N TRP A 402 -6.38 -32.70 -21.11
CA TRP A 402 -6.81 -33.51 -22.25
C TRP A 402 -7.66 -32.68 -23.19
N ARG A 403 -7.19 -32.47 -24.41
CA ARG A 403 -7.93 -31.77 -25.47
C ARG A 403 -8.74 -32.79 -26.25
N ILE A 404 -10.00 -32.95 -25.90
CA ILE A 404 -10.92 -33.98 -26.43
C ILE A 404 -11.24 -33.72 -27.90
N ASN A 405 -11.37 -32.44 -28.28
CA ASN A 405 -11.70 -32.11 -29.69
C ASN A 405 -10.61 -32.48 -30.71
N ASN A 406 -9.40 -32.82 -30.26
CA ASN A 406 -8.33 -33.31 -31.13
C ASN A 406 -8.31 -34.83 -31.27
N GLU A 407 -9.23 -35.55 -30.61
CA GLU A 407 -9.32 -36.99 -30.73
C GLU A 407 -9.98 -37.42 -32.06
N ASN A 408 -9.47 -38.50 -32.67
CA ASN A 408 -9.96 -38.96 -33.96
C ASN A 408 -11.43 -39.42 -33.95
N TRP A 409 -11.94 -39.83 -32.79
CA TRP A 409 -13.31 -40.27 -32.58
C TRP A 409 -14.29 -39.13 -32.25
N PHE A 410 -13.76 -37.91 -31.95
CA PHE A 410 -14.59 -36.77 -31.59
C PHE A 410 -15.15 -36.08 -32.84
N ASN A 411 -16.45 -36.19 -33.05
CA ASN A 411 -17.14 -35.63 -34.21
C ASN A 411 -18.28 -34.70 -33.79
N ALA A 412 -17.93 -33.50 -33.32
CA ALA A 412 -18.86 -32.43 -32.97
C ALA A 412 -18.38 -31.10 -33.58
N PRO A 413 -18.70 -30.80 -34.87
CA PRO A 413 -18.14 -29.67 -35.57
C PRO A 413 -18.53 -28.31 -34.98
N TRP A 414 -19.55 -28.27 -34.14
CA TRP A 414 -19.96 -27.07 -33.42
C TRP A 414 -19.12 -26.79 -32.15
N ILE A 415 -18.27 -27.74 -31.72
CA ILE A 415 -17.30 -27.54 -30.62
C ILE A 415 -15.94 -27.31 -31.22
N ASN A 416 -15.42 -26.07 -31.09
CA ASN A 416 -14.13 -25.68 -31.63
C ASN A 416 -12.97 -26.07 -30.70
N ASN A 417 -13.20 -26.03 -29.39
CA ASN A 417 -12.25 -26.46 -28.37
C ASN A 417 -13.01 -27.11 -27.22
N LEU A 418 -12.52 -28.26 -26.77
CA LEU A 418 -12.97 -28.90 -25.54
C LEU A 418 -11.78 -29.50 -24.82
N LYS A 419 -11.44 -28.92 -23.66
CA LYS A 419 -10.30 -29.36 -22.86
C LYS A 419 -10.70 -29.63 -21.42
N LEU A 420 -10.36 -30.80 -20.91
CA LEU A 420 -10.40 -31.11 -19.49
C LEU A 420 -9.05 -30.77 -18.85
N ARG A 421 -9.09 -30.23 -17.62
CA ARG A 421 -7.91 -29.92 -16.83
C ARG A 421 -8.04 -30.47 -15.42
N ALA A 422 -6.93 -30.94 -14.87
CA ALA A 422 -6.83 -31.28 -13.46
C ALA A 422 -5.46 -30.89 -12.93
N GLY A 423 -5.41 -30.44 -11.70
CA GLY A 423 -4.16 -30.01 -11.07
C GLY A 423 -4.19 -30.16 -9.55
N ILE A 424 -3.02 -30.47 -9.01
CA ILE A 424 -2.73 -30.43 -7.58
C ILE A 424 -1.42 -29.72 -7.39
N GLY A 425 -1.39 -28.77 -6.44
CA GLY A 425 -0.18 -28.02 -6.15
C GLY A 425 -0.11 -27.58 -4.71
N LYS A 426 1.11 -27.54 -4.19
CA LYS A 426 1.40 -27.05 -2.86
C LYS A 426 2.02 -25.67 -2.95
N THR A 427 1.54 -24.73 -2.13
CA THR A 427 2.10 -23.39 -1.97
C THR A 427 2.42 -23.13 -0.50
N ALA A 428 3.28 -22.15 -0.24
CA ALA A 428 3.62 -21.74 1.13
C ALA A 428 3.84 -20.25 1.23
N THR A 429 3.62 -19.69 2.44
CA THR A 429 3.93 -18.30 2.77
C THR A 429 4.72 -18.21 4.07
N SER A 430 5.63 -17.25 4.14
CA SER A 430 6.46 -17.03 5.32
C SER A 430 5.86 -16.08 6.36
N GLY A 431 4.87 -15.30 6.09
CA GLY A 431 4.03 -14.42 6.94
C GLY A 431 4.50 -14.01 8.35
N VAL A 432 5.80 -14.11 8.66
CA VAL A 432 6.39 -13.82 9.97
C VAL A 432 7.43 -12.70 9.89
N SER A 433 7.61 -11.98 10.99
CA SER A 433 8.71 -11.04 11.13
C SER A 433 10.04 -11.76 11.40
N ALA A 434 11.14 -11.07 11.14
CA ALA A 434 12.48 -11.63 11.38
C ALA A 434 12.69 -12.01 12.84
N PHE A 435 13.41 -13.12 13.05
CA PHE A 435 13.88 -13.58 14.36
C PHE A 435 12.81 -13.98 15.38
N GLN A 436 11.53 -14.12 15.01
CA GLN A 436 10.48 -14.61 15.91
C GLN A 436 10.72 -16.06 16.42
N TRP A 437 11.65 -16.77 15.80
CA TRP A 437 12.09 -18.08 16.26
C TRP A 437 13.13 -18.02 17.39
N ARG A 438 13.64 -16.81 17.73
CA ARG A 438 14.64 -16.55 18.79
C ARG A 438 14.03 -15.66 19.87
N ASN A 439 14.54 -15.79 21.10
CA ASN A 439 14.24 -14.82 22.14
C ASN A 439 14.74 -13.44 21.72
N THR A 440 13.89 -12.44 21.83
CA THR A 440 14.24 -11.05 21.56
C THR A 440 14.35 -10.27 22.87
N MET A 441 15.28 -9.31 22.89
CA MET A 441 15.49 -8.43 24.03
C MET A 441 14.89 -7.06 23.74
N GLY A 442 14.14 -6.54 24.68
CA GLY A 442 13.68 -5.15 24.72
C GLY A 442 14.65 -4.28 25.48
N ILE A 443 14.76 -3.03 25.08
CA ILE A 443 15.53 -2.00 25.80
C ILE A 443 14.58 -0.84 26.11
N THR A 444 14.48 -0.49 27.39
CA THR A 444 13.71 0.69 27.83
C THR A 444 14.66 1.63 28.55
N LYS A 445 14.78 2.86 28.02
CA LYS A 445 15.54 3.93 28.66
C LYS A 445 14.81 4.43 29.89
N ASN A 446 15.53 4.81 30.90
CA ASN A 446 14.97 5.38 32.15
C ASN A 446 13.94 4.48 32.82
N ALA A 447 14.10 3.15 32.76
CA ALA A 447 13.11 2.18 33.21
C ALA A 447 13.24 1.83 34.69
N VAL A 448 14.41 1.98 35.30
CA VAL A 448 14.68 1.65 36.70
C VAL A 448 15.54 2.72 37.34
N ILE A 449 15.35 2.94 38.63
CA ILE A 449 16.20 3.85 39.44
C ILE A 449 17.15 2.99 40.28
N ILE A 450 18.44 3.17 40.08
CA ILE A 450 19.50 2.48 40.86
C ILE A 450 20.43 3.56 41.39
N GLY A 451 20.64 3.57 42.72
CA GLY A 451 21.50 4.57 43.36
C GLY A 451 21.04 6.02 43.15
N GLY A 452 19.71 6.27 43.03
CA GLY A 452 19.17 7.60 42.79
C GLY A 452 19.24 8.07 41.34
N SER A 453 19.81 7.26 40.44
CA SER A 453 19.92 7.61 39.00
C SER A 453 19.06 6.71 38.13
N SER A 454 18.47 7.29 37.10
CA SER A 454 17.67 6.56 36.11
C SER A 454 18.58 5.74 35.19
N GLN A 455 18.29 4.46 35.03
CA GLN A 455 19.10 3.50 34.26
C GLN A 455 18.28 2.88 33.13
N THR A 456 19.00 2.49 32.06
CA THR A 456 18.44 1.73 30.95
C THR A 456 18.33 0.25 31.33
N MET A 457 17.16 -0.33 31.13
CA MET A 457 16.89 -1.74 31.36
C MET A 457 16.86 -2.52 30.05
N MET A 458 17.52 -3.69 30.05
CA MET A 458 17.37 -4.71 29.03
C MET A 458 16.59 -5.89 29.60
N TYR A 459 15.60 -6.37 28.90
CA TYR A 459 14.74 -7.47 29.35
C TYR A 459 14.35 -8.38 28.18
N ALA A 460 14.00 -9.63 28.47
CA ALA A 460 13.42 -10.52 27.47
C ALA A 460 12.02 -10.01 27.10
N SER A 461 11.83 -9.58 25.85
CA SER A 461 10.55 -9.02 25.43
C SER A 461 9.58 -10.08 24.93
N VAL A 462 10.07 -11.06 24.15
CA VAL A 462 9.25 -12.13 23.57
C VAL A 462 10.03 -13.43 23.57
N LEU A 463 9.37 -14.54 23.93
CA LEU A 463 9.93 -15.87 23.76
C LEU A 463 9.93 -16.25 22.28
N GLY A 464 11.07 -16.67 21.76
CA GLY A 464 11.19 -17.20 20.42
C GLY A 464 10.54 -18.57 20.28
N ASN A 465 9.84 -18.78 19.18
CA ASN A 465 9.30 -20.08 18.84
C ASN A 465 10.23 -20.85 17.87
N PRO A 466 11.07 -21.78 18.33
CA PRO A 466 12.00 -22.51 17.46
C PRO A 466 11.29 -23.44 16.46
N ASN A 467 10.00 -23.73 16.68
CA ASN A 467 9.18 -24.55 15.80
C ASN A 467 8.47 -23.79 14.71
N LEU A 468 8.66 -22.48 14.66
CA LEU A 468 8.02 -21.62 13.65
C LEU A 468 8.45 -22.03 12.25
N SER A 469 7.48 -22.23 11.35
CA SER A 469 7.70 -22.67 9.99
C SER A 469 6.73 -22.03 9.00
N TRP A 470 6.85 -22.40 7.75
CA TRP A 470 5.99 -21.95 6.65
C TRP A 470 4.52 -22.33 6.89
N ALA A 471 3.62 -21.38 6.68
CA ALA A 471 2.21 -21.68 6.48
C ALA A 471 2.03 -22.25 5.07
N GLN A 472 1.26 -23.32 4.93
CA GLN A 472 1.18 -24.11 3.71
C GLN A 472 -0.26 -24.21 3.21
N CYS A 473 -0.41 -24.33 1.88
CA CYS A 473 -1.70 -24.51 1.24
C CYS A 473 -1.60 -25.61 0.17
N LEU A 474 -2.49 -26.56 0.21
CA LEU A 474 -2.67 -27.58 -0.81
C LEU A 474 -3.89 -27.24 -1.65
N ASN A 475 -3.68 -27.09 -2.95
CA ASN A 475 -4.70 -26.68 -3.90
C ASN A 475 -5.01 -27.82 -4.85
N TYR A 476 -6.29 -28.13 -5.00
CA TYR A 476 -6.84 -29.06 -6.00
C TYR A 476 -7.74 -28.26 -6.92
N ASN A 477 -7.63 -28.50 -8.21
CA ASN A 477 -8.47 -27.87 -9.22
C ASN A 477 -8.81 -28.87 -10.31
N VAL A 478 -10.07 -28.89 -10.75
CA VAL A 478 -10.53 -29.61 -11.93
C VAL A 478 -11.39 -28.64 -12.75
N GLY A 479 -11.12 -28.56 -14.05
CA GLY A 479 -11.81 -27.61 -14.90
C GLY A 479 -12.07 -28.11 -16.31
N VAL A 480 -12.99 -27.44 -16.98
CA VAL A 480 -13.39 -27.66 -18.37
C VAL A 480 -13.32 -26.33 -19.11
N ASP A 481 -12.63 -26.31 -20.24
CA ASP A 481 -12.64 -25.21 -21.20
C ASP A 481 -13.35 -25.65 -22.47
N ALA A 482 -14.40 -24.96 -22.86
CA ALA A 482 -15.12 -25.21 -24.10
C ALA A 482 -15.30 -23.93 -24.91
N THR A 483 -15.10 -24.03 -26.22
CA THR A 483 -15.45 -22.97 -27.19
C THR A 483 -16.32 -23.56 -28.26
N MET A 484 -17.45 -22.95 -28.52
CA MET A 484 -18.50 -23.50 -29.37
C MET A 484 -18.95 -22.49 -30.43
N TRP A 485 -19.52 -23.00 -31.52
CA TRP A 485 -20.11 -22.21 -32.62
C TRP A 485 -19.19 -21.13 -33.20
N ASN A 486 -17.96 -21.55 -33.57
CA ASN A 486 -16.91 -20.66 -34.12
C ASN A 486 -16.56 -19.47 -33.22
N GLY A 487 -16.57 -19.72 -31.90
CA GLY A 487 -16.19 -18.70 -30.91
C GLY A 487 -17.36 -17.87 -30.39
N LEU A 488 -18.60 -18.19 -30.80
CA LEU A 488 -19.79 -17.48 -30.33
C LEU A 488 -20.00 -17.66 -28.82
N LEU A 489 -19.69 -18.82 -28.27
CA LEU A 489 -19.79 -19.08 -26.84
C LEU A 489 -18.49 -19.75 -26.33
N GLY A 490 -17.87 -19.12 -25.35
CA GLY A 490 -16.81 -19.68 -24.53
C GLY A 490 -17.34 -20.01 -23.12
N VAL A 491 -16.95 -21.15 -22.60
CA VAL A 491 -17.28 -21.62 -21.24
C VAL A 491 -16.00 -22.07 -20.57
N GLU A 492 -15.68 -21.49 -19.43
CA GLU A 492 -14.64 -21.97 -18.52
C GLU A 492 -15.30 -22.28 -17.18
N PHE A 493 -15.21 -23.52 -16.75
CA PHE A 493 -15.78 -23.98 -15.48
C PHE A 493 -14.73 -24.69 -14.67
N ASP A 494 -14.51 -24.21 -13.45
CA ASP A 494 -13.55 -24.75 -12.50
C ASP A 494 -14.22 -25.11 -11.18
N VAL A 495 -13.81 -26.23 -10.60
CA VAL A 495 -14.12 -26.62 -9.23
C VAL A 495 -12.81 -26.72 -8.47
N PHE A 496 -12.73 -26.05 -7.35
CA PHE A 496 -11.51 -26.05 -6.55
C PHE A 496 -11.75 -26.43 -5.10
N TYR A 497 -10.69 -26.99 -4.50
CA TYR A 497 -10.56 -27.21 -3.07
C TYR A 497 -9.18 -26.74 -2.61
N LYS A 498 -9.16 -25.82 -1.62
CA LYS A 498 -7.94 -25.32 -0.99
C LYS A 498 -7.93 -25.73 0.48
N TYR A 499 -6.86 -26.37 0.91
CA TYR A 499 -6.63 -26.72 2.30
C TYR A 499 -5.39 -26.01 2.82
N GLU A 500 -5.59 -25.01 3.68
CA GLU A 500 -4.54 -24.27 4.34
C GLU A 500 -4.28 -24.87 5.72
N TYR A 501 -3.02 -25.13 6.02
CA TYR A 501 -2.59 -25.69 7.28
C TYR A 501 -1.27 -25.06 7.75
N ASP A 502 -0.93 -25.28 9.01
CA ASP A 502 0.20 -24.61 9.66
C ASP A 502 0.11 -23.08 9.56
N LYS A 503 -1.11 -22.51 9.52
CA LYS A 503 -1.32 -21.08 9.47
C LYS A 503 -0.84 -20.43 10.76
N LEU A 504 -0.20 -19.29 10.60
CA LEU A 504 0.34 -18.52 11.70
C LEU A 504 -0.77 -17.80 12.46
N ALA A 505 -0.71 -17.86 13.78
CA ALA A 505 -1.59 -17.11 14.66
C ALA A 505 -0.83 -16.65 15.91
N THR A 506 -1.30 -15.55 16.47
CA THR A 506 -0.86 -15.08 17.78
C THR A 506 -1.56 -15.92 18.86
N VAL A 507 -0.81 -16.45 19.81
CA VAL A 507 -1.30 -17.41 20.81
C VAL A 507 -1.19 -16.85 22.24
N THR A 508 -1.65 -15.63 22.44
CA THR A 508 -1.49 -14.88 23.70
C THR A 508 -2.30 -15.44 24.89
N GLY A 509 -3.42 -16.11 24.65
CA GLY A 509 -4.30 -16.60 25.70
C GLY A 509 -4.05 -18.04 26.15
N ALA A 510 -3.09 -18.78 25.57
CA ALA A 510 -2.94 -20.22 25.76
C ALA A 510 -1.92 -20.62 26.85
N TYR A 511 -1.35 -19.67 27.58
CA TYR A 511 -0.27 -19.95 28.53
C TYR A 511 -0.68 -19.74 29.98
N ALA A 512 -0.18 -20.64 30.83
CA ALA A 512 -0.42 -20.56 32.26
C ALA A 512 0.17 -19.26 32.88
N PRO A 513 -0.48 -18.66 33.88
CA PRO A 513 0.02 -17.49 34.60
C PRO A 513 1.43 -17.67 35.18
N SER A 514 1.81 -18.91 35.50
CA SER A 514 3.14 -19.28 35.99
C SER A 514 4.30 -18.95 35.04
N ARG A 515 4.04 -18.66 33.78
CA ARG A 515 5.03 -18.18 32.82
C ARG A 515 5.36 -16.68 32.93
N GLY A 516 4.73 -15.98 33.88
CA GLY A 516 4.99 -14.56 34.09
C GLY A 516 4.61 -13.66 32.92
N GLY A 517 3.61 -14.05 32.11
CA GLY A 517 3.17 -13.29 30.94
C GLY A 517 4.03 -13.51 29.66
N TYR A 518 5.07 -14.35 29.71
CA TYR A 518 5.87 -14.65 28.52
C TYR A 518 5.16 -15.69 27.64
N TYR A 519 5.04 -15.38 26.36
CA TYR A 519 4.40 -16.23 25.34
C TYR A 519 5.11 -16.11 23.99
N PHE A 520 4.90 -17.08 23.13
CA PHE A 520 5.35 -16.97 21.74
C PHE A 520 4.50 -15.94 20.98
N SER A 521 5.15 -15.07 20.21
CA SER A 521 4.43 -14.08 19.40
C SER A 521 3.57 -14.74 18.31
N SER A 522 4.06 -15.86 17.75
CA SER A 522 3.38 -16.59 16.68
C SER A 522 3.63 -18.09 16.79
N ALA A 523 2.66 -18.88 16.37
CA ALA A 523 2.77 -20.33 16.23
C ALA A 523 1.96 -20.82 15.01
N ASN A 524 2.35 -21.97 14.46
CA ASN A 524 1.67 -22.64 13.36
C ASN A 524 0.56 -23.52 13.91
N VAL A 525 -0.64 -22.98 14.11
CA VAL A 525 -1.74 -23.65 14.83
C VAL A 525 -3.07 -23.71 14.09
N ASN A 526 -3.29 -22.82 13.12
CA ASN A 526 -4.58 -22.71 12.45
C ASN A 526 -4.65 -23.48 11.14
N LYS A 527 -5.87 -23.88 10.78
CA LYS A 527 -6.23 -24.56 9.53
C LYS A 527 -7.48 -23.90 8.97
N SER A 528 -7.62 -23.93 7.65
CA SER A 528 -8.84 -23.48 6.96
C SER A 528 -8.99 -24.28 5.68
N ASP A 529 -10.22 -24.50 5.25
CA ASP A 529 -10.52 -25.06 3.95
C ASP A 529 -11.52 -24.18 3.19
N TYR A 530 -11.34 -24.14 1.87
CA TYR A 530 -12.18 -23.37 0.97
C TYR A 530 -12.58 -24.29 -0.20
N LYS A 531 -13.85 -24.30 -0.51
CA LYS A 531 -14.43 -25.02 -1.62
C LYS A 531 -15.26 -24.06 -2.46
N GLY A 532 -15.15 -24.18 -3.75
CA GLY A 532 -15.92 -23.32 -4.63
C GLY A 532 -15.86 -23.75 -6.07
N PHE A 533 -16.56 -23.01 -6.89
CA PHE A 533 -16.50 -23.11 -8.33
C PHE A 533 -16.44 -21.71 -8.94
N ASP A 534 -15.80 -21.63 -10.10
CA ASP A 534 -15.75 -20.44 -10.93
C ASP A 534 -16.36 -20.78 -12.29
N LEU A 535 -17.24 -19.92 -12.80
CA LEU A 535 -17.84 -20.04 -14.12
C LEU A 535 -17.63 -18.73 -14.88
N THR A 536 -16.94 -18.82 -16.01
CA THR A 536 -16.80 -17.71 -16.95
C THR A 536 -17.51 -18.05 -18.25
N LEU A 537 -18.41 -17.17 -18.67
CA LEU A 537 -19.10 -17.24 -19.97
C LEU A 537 -18.63 -16.07 -20.83
N THR A 538 -18.19 -16.36 -22.04
CA THR A 538 -17.73 -15.37 -23.02
C THR A 538 -18.61 -15.50 -24.27
N HIS A 539 -19.18 -14.38 -24.69
CA HIS A 539 -20.06 -14.31 -25.88
C HIS A 539 -19.58 -13.20 -26.81
#